data_f9a792fb5223c8f8a9b2fdfd4cb6da96
#
_entry.id   f9a792fb5223c8f8a9b2fdfd4cb6da96
#
_cell.length_a   1.000
_cell.length_b   1.000
_cell.length_c   1.000
_cell.angle_alpha   90.00
_cell.angle_beta   90.00
_cell.angle_gamma   90.00
#
_symmetry.space_group_name_H-M   'P 1'
#
loop_
_entity.id
_entity.type
_entity.pdbx_description
1 polymer ?
#
loop_
_entity_poly.entity_id
_entity_poly.type
_entity_poly.pdbx_seq_one_letter_code
_entity_poly.pdbx_strand_id
1 'polypeptide(L)'
;IMGSSAGGHLASTIATHARPELRPNFQILFYPVITMDKSYTHIGSHDNLLDKDASAELETEFSNEKQVTKETPRAFIAYSDDDKTVPPANGVNYYLGLHKNHVPAVLHIYASGGHGWGIRENFIYKNEMLNDLSAWLRSFKAPRKDAVRVACVGNSITYGARIKNRSHDSYPAVLGRLLGDKYWVKNFGVSARTMLNKGDHPYMKEQAYQQALAFNPNIVVIKLGTNDSKSFNWVYKADFIKDTQTMIDAFKALPSQPEIYLCYPSKAYLTGESINDDIISKEIIPMIKKVAKKNKLPVIDLHSAMDGMPELFPDHIHPNEEGAKVMAKAVYDAIAK
;
A
#
# COMPACT_ATOMS: atom_id res chain seq x y z
N ILE A 1 0.70 1.09 -22.66
CA ILE A 1 0.98 2.33 -23.39
C ILE A 1 1.12 3.50 -22.42
N MET A 2 1.96 4.49 -22.76
CA MET A 2 2.12 5.71 -21.97
C MET A 2 2.14 6.92 -22.90
N GLY A 3 1.50 8.01 -22.50
CA GLY A 3 1.49 9.26 -23.25
C GLY A 3 1.31 10.49 -22.36
N SER A 4 1.79 11.63 -22.84
CA SER A 4 1.66 12.93 -22.17
C SER A 4 1.14 13.98 -23.15
N SER A 5 0.33 14.93 -22.68
CA SER A 5 -0.20 16.03 -23.50
C SER A 5 -0.92 15.50 -24.78
N ALA A 6 -0.58 15.97 -25.96
CA ALA A 6 -1.08 15.42 -27.23
C ALA A 6 -0.73 13.91 -27.41
N GLY A 7 0.43 13.46 -26.93
CA GLY A 7 0.77 12.02 -26.89
C GLY A 7 -0.14 11.23 -25.95
N GLY A 8 -0.71 11.86 -24.93
CA GLY A 8 -1.76 11.29 -24.09
C GLY A 8 -3.07 11.10 -24.86
N HIS A 9 -3.41 12.00 -25.77
CA HIS A 9 -4.53 11.82 -26.70
C HIS A 9 -4.32 10.59 -27.57
N LEU A 10 -3.18 10.48 -28.24
CA LEU A 10 -2.85 9.30 -29.06
C LEU A 10 -2.91 7.99 -28.25
N ALA A 11 -2.37 7.99 -27.02
CA ALA A 11 -2.40 6.82 -26.17
C ALA A 11 -3.83 6.41 -25.77
N SER A 12 -4.69 7.38 -25.41
CA SER A 12 -6.09 7.13 -25.07
C SER A 12 -6.93 6.76 -26.31
N THR A 13 -6.61 7.30 -27.49
CA THR A 13 -7.24 6.91 -28.77
C THR A 13 -6.94 5.44 -29.08
N ILE A 14 -5.69 5.00 -28.96
CA ILE A 14 -5.35 3.59 -29.11
C ILE A 14 -6.12 2.72 -28.08
N ALA A 15 -6.23 3.19 -26.85
CA ALA A 15 -6.94 2.46 -25.79
C ALA A 15 -8.45 2.33 -26.05
N THR A 16 -9.08 3.32 -26.70
CA THR A 16 -10.53 3.34 -26.95
C THR A 16 -10.93 2.79 -28.32
N HIS A 17 -10.14 3.05 -29.38
CA HIS A 17 -10.49 2.75 -30.77
C HIS A 17 -9.82 1.49 -31.34
N ALA A 18 -8.67 1.05 -30.80
CA ALA A 18 -8.03 -0.13 -31.34
C ALA A 18 -8.91 -1.39 -31.17
N ARG A 19 -8.78 -2.32 -32.10
CA ARG A 19 -9.41 -3.62 -32.00
C ARG A 19 -8.97 -4.31 -30.69
N PRO A 20 -9.82 -5.10 -30.02
CA PRO A 20 -9.54 -5.66 -28.69
C PRO A 20 -8.19 -6.36 -28.56
N GLU A 21 -7.79 -7.12 -29.59
CA GLU A 21 -6.52 -7.86 -29.64
C GLU A 21 -5.28 -6.99 -29.76
N LEU A 22 -5.44 -5.71 -30.14
CA LEU A 22 -4.36 -4.73 -30.28
C LEU A 22 -4.35 -3.70 -29.13
N ARG A 23 -5.34 -3.76 -28.23
CA ARG A 23 -5.40 -2.85 -27.09
C ARG A 23 -4.28 -3.13 -26.09
N PRO A 24 -3.67 -2.10 -25.50
CA PRO A 24 -2.67 -2.28 -24.45
C PRO A 24 -3.32 -2.85 -23.18
N ASN A 25 -2.54 -3.52 -22.31
CA ASN A 25 -3.05 -4.01 -21.03
C ASN A 25 -3.45 -2.90 -20.05
N PHE A 26 -2.85 -1.73 -20.18
CA PHE A 26 -3.12 -0.52 -19.40
C PHE A 26 -2.59 0.74 -20.10
N GLN A 27 -3.05 1.90 -19.63
CA GLN A 27 -2.61 3.20 -20.10
C GLN A 27 -2.14 4.08 -18.94
N ILE A 28 -1.04 4.82 -19.16
CA ILE A 28 -0.49 5.81 -18.22
C ILE A 28 -0.54 7.16 -18.94
N LEU A 29 -1.28 8.10 -18.39
CA LEU A 29 -1.60 9.36 -19.04
C LEU A 29 -1.18 10.54 -18.14
N PHE A 30 -0.21 11.32 -18.58
CA PHE A 30 0.22 12.53 -17.88
C PHE A 30 -0.35 13.75 -18.59
N TYR A 31 -1.14 14.55 -17.89
CA TYR A 31 -1.85 15.73 -18.39
C TYR A 31 -2.32 15.56 -19.85
N PRO A 32 -3.03 14.44 -20.14
CA PRO A 32 -3.40 14.13 -21.53
C PRO A 32 -4.43 15.11 -22.08
N VAL A 33 -4.33 15.47 -23.36
CA VAL A 33 -5.50 15.90 -24.13
C VAL A 33 -6.41 14.67 -24.26
N ILE A 34 -7.70 14.82 -24.02
CA ILE A 34 -8.69 13.73 -24.09
C ILE A 34 -9.85 14.10 -25.01
N THR A 35 -10.43 15.27 -24.77
CA THR A 35 -11.58 15.74 -25.53
C THR A 35 -11.18 16.53 -26.75
N MET A 36 -12.06 16.54 -27.77
CA MET A 36 -12.01 17.47 -28.89
C MET A 36 -13.11 18.54 -28.79
N ASP A 37 -13.83 18.61 -27.66
CA ASP A 37 -14.78 19.71 -27.41
C ASP A 37 -14.02 21.00 -27.17
N LYS A 38 -14.24 21.97 -28.08
CA LYS A 38 -13.54 23.27 -28.12
C LYS A 38 -13.71 24.11 -26.86
N SER A 39 -14.71 23.82 -26.02
CA SER A 39 -14.94 24.56 -24.75
C SER A 39 -13.90 24.29 -23.68
N TYR A 40 -13.20 23.13 -23.70
CA TYR A 40 -12.19 22.78 -22.71
C TYR A 40 -11.05 21.88 -23.20
N THR A 41 -10.91 21.70 -24.54
CA THR A 41 -9.75 21.03 -25.12
C THR A 41 -8.54 21.97 -25.22
N HIS A 42 -7.38 21.41 -25.57
CA HIS A 42 -6.25 22.18 -26.08
C HIS A 42 -6.46 22.46 -27.57
N ILE A 43 -6.84 23.69 -27.92
CA ILE A 43 -7.23 24.10 -29.31
C ILE A 43 -6.17 23.73 -30.35
N GLY A 44 -4.87 23.94 -30.04
CA GLY A 44 -3.81 23.57 -30.98
C GLY A 44 -3.75 22.05 -31.27
N SER A 45 -4.10 21.20 -30.31
CA SER A 45 -4.21 19.75 -30.55
C SER A 45 -5.44 19.40 -31.40
N HIS A 46 -6.57 20.07 -31.13
CA HIS A 46 -7.79 19.92 -31.93
C HIS A 46 -7.53 20.26 -33.37
N ASP A 47 -7.04 21.49 -33.64
CA ASP A 47 -6.85 22.02 -35.00
C ASP A 47 -5.82 21.21 -35.81
N ASN A 48 -4.76 20.72 -35.13
CA ASN A 48 -3.74 19.90 -35.80
C ASN A 48 -4.22 18.47 -36.12
N LEU A 49 -5.19 17.94 -35.36
CA LEU A 49 -5.70 16.59 -35.57
C LEU A 49 -6.89 16.56 -36.52
N LEU A 50 -7.83 17.48 -36.36
CA LEU A 50 -9.15 17.42 -36.99
C LEU A 50 -9.40 18.52 -38.01
N ASP A 51 -8.52 19.54 -38.05
CA ASP A 51 -8.75 20.85 -38.70
C ASP A 51 -9.71 21.76 -37.88
N LYS A 52 -9.61 23.09 -38.16
CA LYS A 52 -10.39 24.12 -37.45
C LYS A 52 -11.89 24.00 -37.68
N ASP A 53 -12.28 23.54 -38.86
CA ASP A 53 -13.67 23.41 -39.33
C ASP A 53 -14.18 21.95 -39.21
N ALA A 54 -13.61 21.16 -38.29
CA ALA A 54 -14.03 19.79 -38.08
C ALA A 54 -15.53 19.69 -37.77
N SER A 55 -16.17 18.63 -38.24
CA SER A 55 -17.58 18.38 -37.95
C SER A 55 -17.77 17.92 -36.49
N ALA A 56 -18.97 18.14 -35.93
CA ALA A 56 -19.33 17.71 -34.58
C ALA A 56 -19.22 16.19 -34.41
N GLU A 57 -19.46 15.42 -35.47
CA GLU A 57 -19.31 13.96 -35.47
C GLU A 57 -17.85 13.58 -35.28
N LEU A 58 -16.92 14.22 -35.98
CA LEU A 58 -15.49 13.98 -35.90
C LEU A 58 -14.93 14.41 -34.54
N GLU A 59 -15.37 15.58 -34.03
CA GLU A 59 -15.04 16.01 -32.66
C GLU A 59 -15.53 15.00 -31.62
N THR A 60 -16.70 14.43 -31.80
CA THR A 60 -17.26 13.39 -30.91
C THR A 60 -16.48 12.09 -31.01
N GLU A 61 -16.13 11.67 -32.22
CA GLU A 61 -15.35 10.44 -32.47
C GLU A 61 -14.00 10.49 -31.77
N PHE A 62 -13.29 11.64 -31.86
CA PHE A 62 -11.98 11.79 -31.23
C PHE A 62 -12.00 12.37 -29.81
N SER A 63 -13.18 12.57 -29.22
CA SER A 63 -13.34 12.83 -27.78
C SER A 63 -13.34 11.50 -27.02
N ASN A 64 -12.15 11.10 -26.54
CA ASN A 64 -11.91 9.76 -26.02
C ASN A 64 -12.75 9.43 -24.76
N GLU A 65 -13.18 10.42 -23.99
CA GLU A 65 -14.10 10.23 -22.86
C GLU A 65 -15.48 9.70 -23.31
N LYS A 66 -15.88 9.97 -24.54
CA LYS A 66 -17.14 9.52 -25.15
C LYS A 66 -17.01 8.11 -25.77
N GLN A 67 -15.78 7.65 -26.01
CA GLN A 67 -15.47 6.39 -26.69
C GLN A 67 -15.13 5.24 -25.71
N VAL A 68 -15.23 5.47 -24.42
CA VAL A 68 -14.93 4.46 -23.40
C VAL A 68 -15.96 3.33 -23.44
N THR A 69 -15.49 2.11 -23.47
CA THR A 69 -16.29 0.86 -23.35
C THR A 69 -15.78 0.03 -22.19
N LYS A 70 -16.47 -1.04 -21.85
CA LYS A 70 -16.01 -2.01 -20.80
C LYS A 70 -14.69 -2.73 -21.17
N GLU A 71 -14.33 -2.76 -22.44
CA GLU A 71 -13.07 -3.31 -22.94
C GLU A 71 -11.93 -2.31 -22.96
N THR A 72 -12.19 -1.02 -22.65
CA THR A 72 -11.13 0.00 -22.55
C THR A 72 -10.14 -0.38 -21.44
N PRO A 73 -8.83 -0.35 -21.69
CA PRO A 73 -7.82 -0.68 -20.69
C PRO A 73 -7.85 0.25 -19.47
N ARG A 74 -7.55 -0.32 -18.30
CA ARG A 74 -7.40 0.44 -17.05
C ARG A 74 -6.43 1.60 -17.19
N ALA A 75 -6.66 2.69 -16.44
CA ALA A 75 -5.90 3.92 -16.60
C ALA A 75 -5.29 4.44 -15.30
N PHE A 76 -4.05 4.95 -15.41
CA PHE A 76 -3.46 5.90 -14.46
C PHE A 76 -3.45 7.27 -15.13
N ILE A 77 -4.08 8.27 -14.50
CA ILE A 77 -4.23 9.61 -15.04
C ILE A 77 -3.69 10.61 -14.02
N ALA A 78 -2.84 11.54 -14.45
CA ALA A 78 -2.26 12.54 -13.55
C ALA A 78 -2.23 13.94 -14.20
N TYR A 79 -2.62 14.95 -13.42
CA TYR A 79 -2.64 16.37 -13.78
C TYR A 79 -2.08 17.25 -12.67
N SER A 80 -1.84 18.51 -13.00
CA SER A 80 -1.75 19.61 -12.02
C SER A 80 -3.02 20.46 -12.10
N ASP A 81 -3.53 20.92 -10.94
CA ASP A 81 -4.75 21.73 -10.85
C ASP A 81 -4.61 23.08 -11.59
N ASP A 82 -3.39 23.61 -11.59
CA ASP A 82 -3.02 24.86 -12.24
C ASP A 82 -2.62 24.74 -13.73
N ASP A 83 -2.91 23.59 -14.38
CA ASP A 83 -2.63 23.40 -15.82
C ASP A 83 -3.57 24.25 -16.69
N LYS A 84 -3.03 25.31 -17.27
CA LYS A 84 -3.74 26.23 -18.16
C LYS A 84 -3.66 25.83 -19.64
N THR A 85 -2.82 24.86 -19.98
CA THR A 85 -2.64 24.40 -21.38
C THR A 85 -3.65 23.29 -21.71
N VAL A 86 -3.74 22.27 -20.82
CA VAL A 86 -4.72 21.20 -20.92
C VAL A 86 -5.50 21.13 -19.61
N PRO A 87 -6.69 21.72 -19.54
CA PRO A 87 -7.47 21.77 -18.31
C PRO A 87 -7.70 20.38 -17.70
N PRO A 88 -7.59 20.22 -16.38
CA PRO A 88 -7.83 18.94 -15.67
C PRO A 88 -9.19 18.32 -15.94
N ALA A 89 -10.17 19.11 -16.40
CA ALA A 89 -11.49 18.62 -16.83
C ALA A 89 -11.39 17.51 -17.90
N ASN A 90 -10.35 17.51 -18.76
CA ASN A 90 -10.06 16.40 -19.66
C ASN A 90 -9.92 15.08 -18.92
N GLY A 91 -9.08 15.04 -17.89
CA GLY A 91 -8.84 13.84 -17.07
C GLY A 91 -10.04 13.46 -16.23
N VAL A 92 -10.76 14.45 -15.67
CA VAL A 92 -11.96 14.20 -14.86
C VAL A 92 -13.05 13.53 -15.71
N ASN A 93 -13.35 14.05 -16.88
CA ASN A 93 -14.38 13.48 -17.76
C ASN A 93 -13.98 12.08 -18.27
N TYR A 94 -12.70 11.87 -18.58
CA TYR A 94 -12.22 10.54 -18.97
C TYR A 94 -12.34 9.54 -17.82
N TYR A 95 -11.96 9.93 -16.61
CA TYR A 95 -12.13 9.10 -15.42
C TYR A 95 -13.60 8.74 -15.19
N LEU A 96 -14.52 9.72 -15.34
CA LEU A 96 -15.97 9.46 -15.19
C LEU A 96 -16.49 8.50 -16.28
N GLY A 97 -15.99 8.64 -17.53
CA GLY A 97 -16.29 7.70 -18.61
C GLY A 97 -15.82 6.28 -18.29
N LEU A 98 -14.58 6.13 -17.80
CA LEU A 98 -14.02 4.84 -17.36
C LEU A 98 -14.84 4.25 -16.20
N HIS A 99 -15.14 5.05 -15.18
CA HIS A 99 -15.91 4.63 -14.02
C HIS A 99 -17.32 4.15 -14.39
N LYS A 100 -18.03 4.90 -15.27
CA LYS A 100 -19.35 4.54 -15.78
C LYS A 100 -19.35 3.17 -16.48
N ASN A 101 -18.27 2.85 -17.18
CA ASN A 101 -18.09 1.57 -17.89
C ASN A 101 -17.41 0.49 -17.05
N HIS A 102 -17.28 0.67 -15.71
CA HIS A 102 -16.63 -0.27 -14.77
C HIS A 102 -15.18 -0.60 -15.11
N VAL A 103 -14.48 0.31 -15.79
CA VAL A 103 -13.05 0.19 -16.07
C VAL A 103 -12.25 0.72 -14.88
N PRO A 104 -11.36 -0.07 -14.26
CA PRO A 104 -10.55 0.40 -13.15
C PRO A 104 -9.64 1.56 -13.56
N ALA A 105 -9.72 2.68 -12.86
CA ALA A 105 -8.90 3.85 -13.11
C ALA A 105 -8.55 4.58 -11.81
N VAL A 106 -7.44 5.31 -11.83
CA VAL A 106 -7.07 6.27 -10.80
C VAL A 106 -6.81 7.63 -11.46
N LEU A 107 -7.21 8.68 -10.76
CA LEU A 107 -6.96 10.07 -11.17
C LEU A 107 -6.27 10.80 -10.03
N HIS A 108 -5.12 11.38 -10.30
CA HIS A 108 -4.38 12.24 -9.39
C HIS A 108 -4.35 13.67 -9.96
N ILE A 109 -4.78 14.63 -9.15
CA ILE A 109 -4.66 16.06 -9.48
C ILE A 109 -3.82 16.70 -8.39
N TYR A 110 -2.59 17.05 -8.73
CA TYR A 110 -1.64 17.71 -7.83
C TYR A 110 -1.91 19.19 -7.79
N ALA A 111 -1.74 19.84 -6.66
CA ALA A 111 -2.15 21.23 -6.43
C ALA A 111 -1.46 22.24 -7.36
N SER A 112 -0.26 21.94 -7.87
CA SER A 112 0.49 22.79 -8.77
C SER A 112 1.51 22.03 -9.62
N GLY A 113 2.06 22.66 -10.64
CA GLY A 113 3.06 22.08 -11.55
C GLY A 113 2.88 22.55 -12.99
N GLY A 114 1.73 23.16 -13.31
CA GLY A 114 1.41 23.56 -14.65
C GLY A 114 1.38 22.41 -15.65
N HIS A 115 1.83 22.65 -16.88
CA HIS A 115 1.85 21.66 -17.94
C HIS A 115 3.27 21.16 -18.24
N GLY A 116 3.41 19.94 -18.72
CA GLY A 116 4.66 19.46 -19.32
C GLY A 116 5.73 18.98 -18.33
N TRP A 117 5.36 18.69 -17.06
CA TRP A 117 6.32 18.27 -16.04
C TRP A 117 6.87 16.85 -16.24
N GLY A 118 6.08 15.89 -16.73
CA GLY A 118 6.54 14.50 -16.92
C GLY A 118 7.19 13.92 -15.67
N ILE A 119 8.46 13.51 -15.82
CA ILE A 119 9.31 13.01 -14.70
C ILE A 119 10.45 13.97 -14.39
N ARG A 120 10.31 15.25 -14.71
CA ARG A 120 11.37 16.27 -14.54
C ARG A 120 11.62 16.57 -13.06
N GLU A 121 12.86 16.91 -12.72
CA GLU A 121 13.28 17.20 -11.35
C GLU A 121 12.56 18.41 -10.72
N ASN A 122 12.18 19.38 -11.53
CA ASN A 122 11.49 20.60 -11.09
C ASN A 122 10.00 20.39 -10.78
N PHE A 123 9.43 19.22 -11.02
CA PHE A 123 8.08 18.92 -10.58
C PHE A 123 8.08 18.56 -9.09
N ILE A 124 7.55 19.45 -8.26
CA ILE A 124 7.61 19.30 -6.79
C ILE A 124 6.92 18.04 -6.25
N TYR A 125 5.95 17.48 -6.96
CA TYR A 125 5.24 16.23 -6.61
C TYR A 125 5.78 15.01 -7.38
N LYS A 126 6.98 15.09 -7.96
CA LYS A 126 7.57 13.99 -8.74
C LYS A 126 7.62 12.69 -7.97
N ASN A 127 8.12 12.74 -6.72
CA ASN A 127 8.28 11.54 -5.89
C ASN A 127 6.93 10.94 -5.49
N GLU A 128 5.97 11.77 -5.12
CA GLU A 128 4.61 11.36 -4.83
C GLU A 128 3.98 10.68 -6.04
N MET A 129 4.04 11.31 -7.21
CA MET A 129 3.52 10.78 -8.46
C MET A 129 4.17 9.44 -8.84
N LEU A 130 5.48 9.31 -8.74
CA LEU A 130 6.19 8.06 -9.01
C LEU A 130 5.83 6.96 -8.01
N ASN A 131 5.61 7.30 -6.74
CA ASN A 131 5.15 6.37 -5.71
C ASN A 131 3.73 5.89 -6.00
N ASP A 132 2.82 6.79 -6.36
CA ASP A 132 1.43 6.47 -6.72
C ASP A 132 1.38 5.57 -7.96
N LEU A 133 2.12 5.92 -9.01
CA LEU A 133 2.24 5.12 -10.22
C LEU A 133 2.83 3.73 -9.93
N SER A 134 3.87 3.66 -9.13
CA SER A 134 4.50 2.41 -8.73
C SER A 134 3.55 1.52 -7.90
N ALA A 135 2.78 2.12 -6.98
CA ALA A 135 1.76 1.41 -6.21
C ALA A 135 0.65 0.87 -7.12
N TRP A 136 0.19 1.70 -8.07
CA TRP A 136 -0.82 1.30 -9.04
C TRP A 136 -0.33 0.14 -9.94
N LEU A 137 0.87 0.22 -10.50
CA LEU A 137 1.45 -0.87 -11.31
C LEU A 137 1.60 -2.18 -10.52
N ARG A 138 1.98 -2.09 -9.25
CA ARG A 138 2.05 -3.28 -8.37
C ARG A 138 0.68 -3.90 -8.09
N SER A 139 -0.40 -3.10 -8.11
CA SER A 139 -1.75 -3.61 -7.90
C SER A 139 -2.23 -4.58 -8.99
N PHE A 140 -1.58 -4.59 -10.16
CA PHE A 140 -1.92 -5.51 -11.27
C PHE A 140 -1.19 -6.83 -11.22
N LYS A 141 -0.06 -6.88 -10.53
CA LYS A 141 0.61 -8.16 -10.31
C LYS A 141 -0.31 -8.98 -9.41
N ALA A 142 -1.19 -9.77 -10.01
CA ALA A 142 -1.69 -10.92 -9.30
C ALA A 142 -0.44 -11.66 -8.78
N PRO A 143 -0.37 -12.01 -7.51
CA PRO A 143 0.73 -12.82 -7.02
C PRO A 143 0.80 -14.09 -7.87
N ARG A 144 1.99 -14.58 -8.13
CA ARG A 144 2.16 -15.85 -8.81
C ARG A 144 1.27 -16.91 -8.13
N LYS A 145 0.66 -17.82 -8.90
CA LYS A 145 -0.20 -18.87 -8.31
C LYS A 145 0.54 -19.70 -7.24
N ASP A 146 1.86 -19.80 -7.37
CA ASP A 146 2.78 -20.52 -6.49
C ASP A 146 3.49 -19.60 -5.47
N ALA A 147 3.11 -18.33 -5.37
CA ALA A 147 3.74 -17.39 -4.44
C ALA A 147 3.58 -17.81 -2.98
N VAL A 148 4.67 -17.75 -2.23
CA VAL A 148 4.67 -17.95 -0.78
C VAL A 148 3.91 -16.81 -0.11
N ARG A 149 2.77 -17.12 0.51
CA ARG A 149 1.92 -16.13 1.19
C ARG A 149 2.48 -15.80 2.55
N VAL A 150 2.78 -14.51 2.79
CA VAL A 150 3.30 -14.01 4.06
C VAL A 150 2.28 -13.09 4.70
N ALA A 151 1.79 -13.43 5.89
CA ALA A 151 0.89 -12.60 6.69
C ALA A 151 1.68 -11.82 7.75
N CYS A 152 1.71 -10.49 7.67
CA CYS A 152 2.24 -9.62 8.72
C CYS A 152 1.09 -9.22 9.66
N VAL A 153 1.01 -9.88 10.81
CA VAL A 153 -0.02 -9.69 11.84
C VAL A 153 0.53 -8.76 12.93
N GLY A 154 -0.24 -7.75 13.33
CA GLY A 154 0.24 -6.86 14.39
C GLY A 154 -0.62 -5.62 14.63
N ASN A 155 -0.02 -4.67 15.34
CA ASN A 155 -0.63 -3.41 15.78
C ASN A 155 -0.36 -2.24 14.82
N SER A 156 -0.40 -1.00 15.34
CA SER A 156 -0.15 0.24 14.59
C SER A 156 1.20 0.27 13.86
N ILE A 157 2.23 -0.35 14.42
CA ILE A 157 3.56 -0.41 13.80
C ILE A 157 3.53 -1.31 12.56
N THR A 158 2.85 -2.46 12.62
CA THR A 158 2.61 -3.30 11.45
C THR A 158 1.70 -2.60 10.43
N TYR A 159 0.65 -1.93 10.91
CA TYR A 159 -0.22 -1.12 10.07
C TYR A 159 0.55 -0.04 9.29
N GLY A 160 1.60 0.54 9.87
CA GLY A 160 2.37 1.65 9.34
C GLY A 160 1.77 3.01 9.75
N ALA A 161 1.33 3.13 11.00
CA ALA A 161 0.82 4.39 11.54
C ALA A 161 1.90 5.47 11.43
N ARG A 162 1.50 6.70 11.05
CA ARG A 162 2.35 7.89 10.81
C ARG A 162 3.24 7.82 9.57
N ILE A 163 3.28 6.71 8.84
CA ILE A 163 3.96 6.62 7.54
C ILE A 163 3.05 7.24 6.47
N LYS A 164 3.55 8.23 5.74
CA LYS A 164 2.78 8.98 4.73
C LYS A 164 2.25 8.08 3.62
N ASN A 165 3.12 7.31 2.98
CA ASN A 165 2.74 6.35 1.96
C ASN A 165 2.82 4.92 2.52
N ARG A 166 1.86 4.56 3.34
CA ARG A 166 1.82 3.27 4.04
C ARG A 166 1.83 2.07 3.10
N SER A 167 1.18 2.16 1.95
CA SER A 167 1.15 1.09 0.94
C SER A 167 2.51 0.82 0.30
N HIS A 168 3.43 1.77 0.44
CA HIS A 168 4.81 1.68 -0.07
C HIS A 168 5.84 1.52 1.05
N ASP A 169 5.73 2.29 2.14
CA ASP A 169 6.81 2.47 3.11
C ASP A 169 6.59 1.80 4.46
N SER A 170 5.42 1.18 4.72
CA SER A 170 5.26 0.32 5.89
C SER A 170 6.19 -0.89 5.81
N TYR A 171 6.64 -1.44 6.96
CA TYR A 171 7.58 -2.56 6.91
C TYR A 171 7.05 -3.77 6.12
N PRO A 172 5.74 -4.14 6.13
CA PRO A 172 5.26 -5.22 5.26
C PRO A 172 5.36 -4.91 3.77
N ALA A 173 5.17 -3.64 3.39
CA ALA A 173 5.33 -3.23 1.98
C ALA A 173 6.79 -3.25 1.55
N VAL A 174 7.70 -2.76 2.40
CA VAL A 174 9.15 -2.85 2.18
C VAL A 174 9.61 -4.30 2.10
N LEU A 175 9.15 -5.15 3.04
CA LEU A 175 9.42 -6.60 3.06
C LEU A 175 8.99 -7.26 1.74
N GLY A 176 7.80 -6.93 1.24
CA GLY A 176 7.33 -7.47 -0.04
C GLY A 176 8.25 -7.12 -1.22
N ARG A 177 8.82 -5.91 -1.23
CA ARG A 177 9.82 -5.53 -2.24
C ARG A 177 11.15 -6.28 -2.10
N LEU A 178 11.61 -6.47 -0.87
CA LEU A 178 12.85 -7.22 -0.60
C LEU A 178 12.73 -8.69 -1.01
N LEU A 179 11.58 -9.32 -0.75
CA LEU A 179 11.33 -10.72 -1.06
C LEU A 179 11.04 -10.98 -2.55
N GLY A 180 10.60 -9.96 -3.28
CA GLY A 180 10.29 -10.07 -4.71
C GLY A 180 9.01 -10.85 -5.02
N ASP A 181 8.83 -11.22 -6.30
CA ASP A 181 7.58 -11.76 -6.85
C ASP A 181 7.27 -13.21 -6.46
N LYS A 182 8.25 -13.93 -5.92
CA LYS A 182 8.05 -15.26 -5.35
C LYS A 182 7.24 -15.26 -4.06
N TYR A 183 7.06 -14.09 -3.43
CA TYR A 183 6.35 -13.93 -2.17
C TYR A 183 5.18 -12.96 -2.33
N TRP A 184 4.10 -13.28 -1.65
CA TRP A 184 2.93 -12.41 -1.53
C TRP A 184 2.76 -11.94 -0.09
N VAL A 185 3.31 -10.78 0.23
CA VAL A 185 3.23 -10.20 1.57
C VAL A 185 1.95 -9.39 1.71
N LYS A 186 1.16 -9.66 2.76
CA LYS A 186 -0.01 -8.87 3.15
C LYS A 186 0.12 -8.29 4.53
N ASN A 187 -0.30 -7.04 4.66
CA ASN A 187 -0.35 -6.31 5.92
C ASN A 187 -1.73 -6.48 6.57
N PHE A 188 -1.76 -7.15 7.73
CA PHE A 188 -2.94 -7.31 8.58
C PHE A 188 -2.81 -6.54 9.91
N GLY A 189 -2.00 -5.50 9.94
CA GLY A 189 -1.84 -4.62 11.09
C GLY A 189 -3.08 -3.78 11.35
N VAL A 190 -3.44 -3.60 12.64
CA VAL A 190 -4.52 -2.72 13.09
C VAL A 190 -4.04 -1.88 14.26
N SER A 191 -4.22 -0.56 14.19
CA SER A 191 -3.72 0.36 15.23
C SER A 191 -4.34 0.08 16.60
N ALA A 192 -3.54 0.29 17.66
CA ALA A 192 -3.91 0.14 19.07
C ALA A 192 -4.20 -1.30 19.57
N ARG A 193 -4.01 -2.34 18.76
CA ARG A 193 -4.41 -3.71 19.12
C ARG A 193 -3.43 -4.38 20.05
N THR A 194 -4.01 -5.17 20.97
CA THR A 194 -3.31 -5.97 22.00
C THR A 194 -3.28 -7.46 21.63
N MET A 195 -2.29 -8.18 22.17
CA MET A 195 -2.29 -9.64 22.20
C MET A 195 -3.31 -10.16 23.22
N LEU A 196 -3.44 -9.45 24.34
CA LEU A 196 -4.37 -9.76 25.41
C LEU A 196 -5.83 -9.66 24.94
N ASN A 197 -6.61 -10.73 25.12
CA ASN A 197 -8.03 -10.77 24.79
C ASN A 197 -8.91 -9.95 25.76
N LYS A 198 -8.39 -9.61 26.92
CA LYS A 198 -9.00 -8.72 27.92
C LYS A 198 -8.49 -7.28 27.81
N GLY A 199 -7.54 -7.01 26.92
CA GLY A 199 -7.05 -5.65 26.66
C GLY A 199 -8.14 -4.73 26.08
N ASP A 200 -7.82 -3.44 25.99
CA ASP A 200 -8.74 -2.42 25.47
C ASP A 200 -9.21 -2.71 24.04
N HIS A 201 -8.32 -3.21 23.19
CA HIS A 201 -8.59 -3.51 21.79
C HIS A 201 -7.96 -4.85 21.35
N PRO A 202 -8.57 -6.00 21.65
CA PRO A 202 -8.01 -7.31 21.33
C PRO A 202 -7.89 -7.56 19.83
N TYR A 203 -6.71 -7.92 19.36
CA TYR A 203 -6.48 -8.19 17.93
C TYR A 203 -7.31 -9.36 17.41
N MET A 204 -7.48 -10.42 18.20
CA MET A 204 -8.24 -11.61 17.78
C MET A 204 -9.74 -11.35 17.58
N LYS A 205 -10.26 -10.18 17.98
CA LYS A 205 -11.64 -9.74 17.70
C LYS A 205 -11.78 -8.94 16.42
N GLU A 206 -10.67 -8.62 15.74
CA GLU A 206 -10.67 -7.79 14.55
C GLU A 206 -10.97 -8.56 13.27
N GLN A 207 -11.61 -7.89 12.31
CA GLN A 207 -11.81 -8.44 10.98
C GLN A 207 -10.48 -8.78 10.30
N ALA A 208 -9.43 -7.98 10.54
CA ALA A 208 -8.07 -8.24 10.02
C ALA A 208 -7.51 -9.58 10.47
N TYR A 209 -7.82 -10.04 11.69
CA TYR A 209 -7.45 -11.37 12.16
C TYR A 209 -8.14 -12.47 11.35
N GLN A 210 -9.46 -12.34 11.12
CA GLN A 210 -10.22 -13.29 10.31
C GLN A 210 -9.71 -13.31 8.86
N GLN A 211 -9.38 -12.14 8.31
CA GLN A 211 -8.78 -12.03 6.98
C GLN A 211 -7.39 -12.66 6.89
N ALA A 212 -6.57 -12.54 7.96
CA ALA A 212 -5.26 -13.18 8.03
C ALA A 212 -5.38 -14.72 8.05
N LEU A 213 -6.36 -15.27 8.78
CA LEU A 213 -6.66 -16.70 8.76
C LEU A 213 -7.16 -17.15 7.38
N ALA A 214 -8.14 -16.42 6.81
CA ALA A 214 -8.71 -16.73 5.48
C ALA A 214 -7.68 -16.60 4.35
N PHE A 215 -6.63 -15.79 4.52
CA PHE A 215 -5.53 -15.69 3.58
C PHE A 215 -4.75 -17.01 3.47
N ASN A 216 -4.87 -17.88 4.45
CA ASN A 216 -4.22 -19.19 4.53
C ASN A 216 -2.71 -19.09 4.22
N PRO A 217 -1.95 -18.29 5.01
CA PRO A 217 -0.56 -17.96 4.73
C PRO A 217 0.37 -19.18 4.83
N ASN A 218 1.51 -19.13 4.16
CA ASN A 218 2.60 -20.10 4.31
C ASN A 218 3.59 -19.64 5.41
N ILE A 219 3.67 -18.32 5.65
CA ILE A 219 4.49 -17.71 6.68
C ILE A 219 3.62 -16.69 7.43
N VAL A 220 3.70 -16.70 8.77
CA VAL A 220 3.03 -15.70 9.63
C VAL A 220 4.07 -15.01 10.51
N VAL A 221 4.11 -13.69 10.44
CA VAL A 221 4.95 -12.85 11.30
C VAL A 221 4.04 -12.13 12.28
N ILE A 222 4.12 -12.48 13.58
CA ILE A 222 3.26 -11.94 14.63
C ILE A 222 4.02 -10.89 15.43
N LYS A 223 3.63 -9.63 15.34
CA LYS A 223 4.20 -8.48 16.05
C LYS A 223 3.14 -7.77 16.89
N LEU A 224 2.85 -8.29 18.08
CA LEU A 224 1.95 -7.72 19.09
C LEU A 224 2.71 -7.60 20.43
N GLY A 225 2.08 -7.00 21.43
CA GLY A 225 2.66 -6.81 22.77
C GLY A 225 2.94 -5.35 23.12
N THR A 226 3.11 -4.46 22.12
CA THR A 226 3.37 -3.03 22.39
C THR A 226 2.23 -2.37 23.17
N ASN A 227 0.98 -2.53 22.75
CA ASN A 227 -0.18 -1.94 23.45
C ASN A 227 -0.54 -2.66 24.74
N ASP A 228 -0.11 -3.88 24.88
CA ASP A 228 -0.26 -4.69 26.11
C ASP A 228 0.50 -4.05 27.27
N SER A 229 1.60 -3.33 27.00
CA SER A 229 2.42 -2.67 28.01
C SER A 229 1.77 -1.46 28.69
N LYS A 230 0.62 -0.98 28.19
CA LYS A 230 -0.16 0.06 28.86
C LYS A 230 -0.61 -0.45 30.25
N SER A 231 -0.52 0.40 31.28
CA SER A 231 -0.79 0.00 32.66
C SER A 231 -2.15 -0.68 32.83
N PHE A 232 -3.19 -0.12 32.21
CA PHE A 232 -4.55 -0.66 32.30
C PHE A 232 -4.78 -1.98 31.50
N ASN A 233 -3.93 -2.29 30.54
CA ASN A 233 -3.94 -3.56 29.83
C ASN A 233 -3.10 -4.62 30.58
N TRP A 234 -1.95 -4.18 31.15
CA TRP A 234 -1.01 -5.10 31.77
C TRP A 234 -1.49 -5.70 33.11
N VAL A 235 -2.59 -5.17 33.66
CA VAL A 235 -3.29 -5.83 34.78
C VAL A 235 -3.74 -7.25 34.44
N TYR A 236 -3.95 -7.56 33.17
CA TYR A 236 -4.33 -8.88 32.66
C TYR A 236 -3.13 -9.76 32.23
N LYS A 237 -1.91 -9.38 32.61
CA LYS A 237 -0.66 -10.06 32.18
C LYS A 237 -0.64 -11.58 32.39
N ALA A 238 -1.38 -12.09 33.35
CA ALA A 238 -1.49 -13.52 33.58
C ALA A 238 -2.06 -14.30 32.38
N ASP A 239 -2.86 -13.67 31.57
CA ASP A 239 -3.46 -14.28 30.37
C ASP A 239 -2.57 -14.19 29.12
N PHE A 240 -1.49 -13.38 29.12
CA PHE A 240 -0.69 -13.07 27.92
C PHE A 240 -0.12 -14.33 27.23
N ILE A 241 0.43 -15.27 28.01
CA ILE A 241 0.97 -16.54 27.48
C ILE A 241 -0.14 -17.38 26.86
N LYS A 242 -1.30 -17.46 27.52
CA LYS A 242 -2.47 -18.21 27.04
C LYS A 242 -3.02 -17.63 25.75
N ASP A 243 -3.19 -16.31 25.69
CA ASP A 243 -3.73 -15.62 24.54
C ASP A 243 -2.79 -15.72 23.33
N THR A 244 -1.46 -15.59 23.56
CA THR A 244 -0.44 -15.84 22.54
C THR A 244 -0.51 -17.28 22.02
N GLN A 245 -0.66 -18.27 22.91
CA GLN A 245 -0.81 -19.67 22.51
C GLN A 245 -2.06 -19.89 21.67
N THR A 246 -3.19 -19.29 22.06
CA THR A 246 -4.45 -19.38 21.29
C THR A 246 -4.30 -18.89 19.85
N MET A 247 -3.60 -17.76 19.68
CA MET A 247 -3.32 -17.23 18.32
C MET A 247 -2.43 -18.17 17.51
N ILE A 248 -1.36 -18.71 18.12
CA ILE A 248 -0.47 -19.67 17.48
C ILE A 248 -1.25 -20.92 17.04
N ASP A 249 -2.09 -21.47 17.93
CA ASP A 249 -2.86 -22.68 17.64
C ASP A 249 -3.85 -22.48 16.50
N ALA A 250 -4.46 -21.30 16.42
CA ALA A 250 -5.35 -20.95 15.31
C ALA A 250 -4.62 -20.91 13.96
N PHE A 251 -3.40 -20.35 13.89
CA PHE A 251 -2.61 -20.38 12.66
C PHE A 251 -2.09 -21.79 12.34
N LYS A 252 -1.66 -22.57 13.34
CA LYS A 252 -1.24 -23.97 13.15
C LYS A 252 -2.34 -24.88 12.61
N ALA A 253 -3.60 -24.57 12.92
CA ALA A 253 -4.76 -25.32 12.44
C ALA A 253 -5.11 -25.05 10.97
N LEU A 254 -4.46 -24.09 10.30
CA LEU A 254 -4.74 -23.78 8.90
C LEU A 254 -4.25 -24.89 7.96
N PRO A 255 -4.92 -25.13 6.82
CA PRO A 255 -4.50 -26.11 5.83
C PRO A 255 -3.09 -25.90 5.31
N SER A 256 -2.61 -24.65 5.25
CA SER A 256 -1.25 -24.30 4.83
C SER A 256 -0.16 -24.71 5.83
N GLN A 257 -0.50 -25.01 7.10
CA GLN A 257 0.45 -25.30 8.18
C GLN A 257 1.62 -24.31 8.21
N PRO A 258 1.37 -23.01 8.43
CA PRO A 258 2.38 -21.98 8.20
C PRO A 258 3.60 -22.09 9.11
N GLU A 259 4.76 -21.67 8.64
CA GLU A 259 5.86 -21.28 9.50
C GLU A 259 5.46 -20.01 10.27
N ILE A 260 5.54 -20.06 11.61
CA ILE A 260 5.14 -18.94 12.49
C ILE A 260 6.38 -18.33 13.11
N TYR A 261 6.55 -17.04 12.94
CA TYR A 261 7.60 -16.23 13.55
C TYR A 261 6.96 -15.30 14.58
N LEU A 262 7.42 -15.35 15.82
CA LEU A 262 7.07 -14.38 16.86
C LEU A 262 8.09 -13.25 16.82
N CYS A 263 7.62 -12.00 16.86
CA CYS A 263 8.51 -10.86 17.01
C CYS A 263 8.51 -10.36 18.44
N TYR A 264 9.68 -10.01 18.98
CA TYR A 264 9.70 -9.09 20.11
C TYR A 264 9.15 -7.73 19.63
N PRO A 265 8.32 -7.05 20.45
CA PRO A 265 7.91 -5.68 20.12
C PRO A 265 9.14 -4.81 19.86
N SER A 266 9.05 -3.91 18.87
CA SER A 266 10.11 -2.92 18.66
C SER A 266 10.33 -2.08 19.91
N LYS A 267 11.54 -1.55 20.08
CA LYS A 267 11.86 -0.59 21.14
C LYS A 267 10.81 0.52 21.19
N ALA A 268 10.38 0.90 22.39
CA ALA A 268 9.64 2.12 22.63
C ALA A 268 10.50 3.06 23.50
N TYR A 269 10.63 4.30 23.09
CA TYR A 269 11.44 5.29 23.83
C TYR A 269 10.57 6.07 24.82
N LEU A 270 9.67 5.31 25.49
CA LEU A 270 8.75 5.79 26.52
C LEU A 270 8.70 4.83 27.71
N THR A 271 8.50 5.42 28.88
CA THR A 271 8.18 4.73 30.14
C THR A 271 7.03 5.45 30.82
N GLY A 272 6.17 4.74 31.55
CA GLY A 272 5.02 5.31 32.23
C GLY A 272 3.71 4.56 32.02
N GLU A 273 2.57 5.23 32.16
CA GLU A 273 1.25 4.59 32.09
C GLU A 273 0.78 4.24 30.68
N SER A 274 1.31 4.95 29.68
CA SER A 274 1.08 4.66 28.25
C SER A 274 1.93 3.46 27.79
N ILE A 275 2.39 3.42 26.54
CA ILE A 275 3.35 2.42 26.09
C ILE A 275 4.60 2.49 26.97
N ASN A 276 5.02 1.35 27.50
CA ASN A 276 6.07 1.25 28.50
C ASN A 276 7.13 0.23 28.12
N ASP A 277 8.34 0.72 27.79
CA ASP A 277 9.43 -0.14 27.35
C ASP A 277 10.02 -1.01 28.49
N ASP A 278 9.93 -0.59 29.72
CA ASP A 278 10.34 -1.43 30.85
C ASP A 278 9.46 -2.68 30.98
N ILE A 279 8.15 -2.53 30.78
CA ILE A 279 7.22 -3.67 30.73
C ILE A 279 7.50 -4.53 29.50
N ILE A 280 7.73 -3.90 28.34
CA ILE A 280 8.06 -4.63 27.09
C ILE A 280 9.31 -5.47 27.30
N SER A 281 10.40 -4.86 27.73
CA SER A 281 11.71 -5.51 27.82
C SER A 281 11.81 -6.52 28.98
N LYS A 282 11.27 -6.17 30.15
CA LYS A 282 11.45 -6.96 31.38
C LYS A 282 10.38 -8.05 31.59
N GLU A 283 9.17 -7.88 31.00
CA GLU A 283 8.07 -8.82 31.23
C GLU A 283 7.54 -9.43 29.91
N ILE A 284 7.18 -8.64 28.90
CA ILE A 284 6.56 -9.14 27.66
C ILE A 284 7.54 -9.98 26.84
N ILE A 285 8.75 -9.51 26.59
CA ILE A 285 9.77 -10.23 25.82
C ILE A 285 10.10 -11.58 26.46
N PRO A 286 10.33 -11.70 27.78
CA PRO A 286 10.49 -13.00 28.44
C PRO A 286 9.30 -13.94 28.26
N MET A 287 8.05 -13.44 28.27
CA MET A 287 6.86 -14.25 28.04
C MET A 287 6.80 -14.74 26.59
N ILE A 288 7.06 -13.89 25.60
CA ILE A 288 7.13 -14.28 24.19
C ILE A 288 8.23 -15.35 24.00
N LYS A 289 9.42 -15.16 24.57
CA LYS A 289 10.51 -16.13 24.54
C LYS A 289 10.10 -17.48 25.10
N LYS A 290 9.36 -17.51 26.23
CA LYS A 290 8.84 -18.71 26.83
C LYS A 290 7.86 -19.45 25.91
N VAL A 291 6.92 -18.75 25.30
CA VAL A 291 5.95 -19.33 24.37
C VAL A 291 6.64 -19.84 23.10
N ALA A 292 7.57 -19.06 22.54
CA ALA A 292 8.35 -19.45 21.38
C ALA A 292 9.12 -20.75 21.63
N LYS A 293 9.84 -20.82 22.75
CA LYS A 293 10.59 -22.03 23.15
C LYS A 293 9.68 -23.25 23.29
N LYS A 294 8.52 -23.11 23.98
CA LYS A 294 7.54 -24.20 24.16
C LYS A 294 7.05 -24.73 22.83
N ASN A 295 6.83 -23.84 21.85
CA ASN A 295 6.29 -24.18 20.55
C ASN A 295 7.35 -24.47 19.49
N LYS A 296 8.65 -24.37 19.81
CA LYS A 296 9.79 -24.48 18.89
C LYS A 296 9.69 -23.50 17.72
N LEU A 297 9.23 -22.27 18.00
CA LEU A 297 9.07 -21.22 16.99
C LEU A 297 10.29 -20.29 16.96
N PRO A 298 10.71 -19.86 15.78
CA PRO A 298 11.72 -18.81 15.64
C PRO A 298 11.21 -17.47 16.18
N VAL A 299 12.16 -16.65 16.65
CA VAL A 299 11.88 -15.31 17.15
C VAL A 299 12.68 -14.30 16.34
N ILE A 300 12.03 -13.19 15.96
CA ILE A 300 12.66 -12.03 15.33
C ILE A 300 12.79 -10.95 16.40
N ASP A 301 14.02 -10.60 16.74
CA ASP A 301 14.30 -9.59 17.77
C ASP A 301 14.27 -8.17 17.16
N LEU A 302 13.05 -7.63 17.04
CA LEU A 302 12.88 -6.26 16.59
C LEU A 302 13.20 -5.23 17.69
N HIS A 303 13.24 -5.64 18.96
CA HIS A 303 13.59 -4.75 20.06
C HIS A 303 15.06 -4.35 19.98
N SER A 304 15.96 -5.35 19.93
CA SER A 304 17.39 -5.11 19.81
C SER A 304 17.77 -4.52 18.45
N ALA A 305 17.09 -4.91 17.36
CA ALA A 305 17.36 -4.39 16.03
C ALA A 305 17.11 -2.87 15.90
N MET A 306 16.32 -2.29 16.81
CA MET A 306 15.97 -0.87 16.80
C MET A 306 16.43 -0.13 18.07
N ASP A 307 17.24 -0.77 18.90
CA ASP A 307 17.81 -0.11 20.10
C ASP A 307 18.89 0.90 19.69
N GLY A 308 18.96 2.00 20.43
CA GLY A 308 19.91 3.10 20.15
C GLY A 308 19.54 3.98 18.94
N MET A 309 18.33 3.89 18.40
CA MET A 309 17.87 4.64 17.22
C MET A 309 16.64 5.52 17.51
N PRO A 310 16.63 6.38 18.54
CA PRO A 310 15.47 7.18 18.90
C PRO A 310 15.01 8.13 17.79
N GLU A 311 15.91 8.58 16.93
CA GLU A 311 15.65 9.45 15.79
C GLU A 311 14.72 8.80 14.75
N LEU A 312 14.62 7.47 14.73
CA LEU A 312 13.70 6.75 13.86
C LEU A 312 12.26 6.69 14.41
N PHE A 313 12.01 7.23 15.60
CA PHE A 313 10.72 7.20 16.30
C PHE A 313 10.23 8.62 16.64
N PRO A 314 9.65 9.36 15.67
CA PRO A 314 9.25 10.76 15.88
C PRO A 314 8.29 11.01 17.06
N ASP A 315 7.51 10.00 17.45
CA ASP A 315 6.62 10.04 18.62
C ASP A 315 7.05 9.04 19.72
N HIS A 316 8.29 8.58 19.68
CA HIS A 316 8.88 7.64 20.63
C HIS A 316 8.29 6.21 20.59
N ILE A 317 7.32 5.94 19.69
CA ILE A 317 6.62 4.63 19.60
C ILE A 317 6.63 4.09 18.17
N HIS A 318 6.27 4.93 17.20
CA HIS A 318 6.06 4.52 15.83
C HIS A 318 7.30 4.84 14.99
N PRO A 319 7.89 3.84 14.34
CA PRO A 319 9.01 4.08 13.44
C PRO A 319 8.57 4.88 12.21
N ASN A 320 9.43 5.80 11.76
CA ASN A 320 9.30 6.47 10.48
C ASN A 320 9.65 5.49 9.32
N GLU A 321 9.72 6.02 8.08
CA GLU A 321 10.01 5.24 6.87
C GLU A 321 11.36 4.51 6.96
N GLU A 322 12.39 5.14 7.54
CA GLU A 322 13.71 4.51 7.71
C GLU A 322 13.67 3.41 8.77
N GLY A 323 12.98 3.63 9.89
CA GLY A 323 12.75 2.60 10.90
C GLY A 323 11.95 1.41 10.35
N ALA A 324 10.98 1.66 9.46
CA ALA A 324 10.24 0.60 8.78
C ALA A 324 11.14 -0.25 7.88
N LYS A 325 12.16 0.34 7.24
CA LYS A 325 13.17 -0.40 6.45
C LYS A 325 14.04 -1.30 7.34
N VAL A 326 14.47 -0.81 8.51
CA VAL A 326 15.21 -1.61 9.49
C VAL A 326 14.41 -2.83 9.92
N MET A 327 13.13 -2.63 10.28
CA MET A 327 12.22 -3.73 10.64
C MET A 327 12.06 -4.72 9.47
N ALA A 328 11.81 -4.22 8.26
CA ALA A 328 11.64 -5.07 7.09
C ALA A 328 12.88 -5.92 6.80
N LYS A 329 14.07 -5.35 6.97
CA LYS A 329 15.34 -6.07 6.81
C LYS A 329 15.50 -7.18 7.85
N ALA A 330 15.22 -6.91 9.12
CA ALA A 330 15.27 -7.92 10.19
C ALA A 330 14.28 -9.09 9.93
N VAL A 331 13.08 -8.78 9.46
CA VAL A 331 12.11 -9.81 9.07
C VAL A 331 12.58 -10.57 7.83
N TYR A 332 13.08 -9.88 6.82
CA TYR A 332 13.64 -10.48 5.60
C TYR A 332 14.74 -11.50 5.92
N ASP A 333 15.71 -11.11 6.76
CA ASP A 333 16.85 -11.97 7.13
C ASP A 333 16.40 -13.25 7.86
N ALA A 334 15.26 -13.19 8.54
CA ALA A 334 14.71 -14.35 9.25
C ALA A 334 13.94 -15.31 8.33
N ILE A 335 13.23 -14.81 7.30
CA ILE A 335 12.28 -15.60 6.50
C ILE A 335 12.74 -15.87 5.07
N ALA A 336 13.69 -15.09 4.53
CA ALA A 336 14.24 -15.33 3.19
C ALA A 336 15.18 -16.53 3.24
N LYS A 337 14.78 -17.62 2.61
CA LYS A 337 15.57 -18.85 2.46
C LYS A 337 15.94 -19.06 0.99
#